data_313176b3b7bf2c37c0a7e1afa5cb38fc
#
_entry.id   313176b3b7bf2c37c0a7e1afa5cb38fc
#
_cell.length_a   1.000
_cell.length_b   1.000
_cell.length_c   1.000
_cell.angle_alpha   90.00
_cell.angle_beta   90.00
_cell.angle_gamma   90.00
#
_symmetry.space_group_name_H-M   'P 1'
#
loop_
_entity.id
_entity.type
_entity.pdbx_description
1 polymer ?
#
loop_
_entity_poly.entity_id
_entity_poly.type
_entity_poly.pdbx_seq_one_letter_code
_entity_poly.pdbx_strand_id
1 'polypeptide(L)'
;MYNLGGDLMRQQASLKPKVILKHNIALNQKMSQQLRILSFNNNELESFIEQFARDNIFTKIKYKTDNKDDSNETLIDHLLFQVNTANFRKSQKQLIKFLILRLDENGYLNEADIQLANQSNESIEAIRKARDELIHLDPLGIGTESLSQRLLVQAKDRLEFNSVARSILENDQLEILAQPQKWKTLKWREDEIREALEAIRTLNPTPERDYGNMTSIQYIIPDLIFNITDNKIELKSSELNMPILEFDTEQFQNIQEKDIDNTSMSLS
;
A
#
# COMPACT_ATOMS: atom_id res chain seq x y z
N MET A 1 24.15 -83.53 -26.24
CA MET A 1 24.87 -82.52 -25.40
C MET A 1 24.08 -81.30 -25.44
N TYR A 2 23.37 -81.04 -24.34
CA TYR A 2 22.41 -79.88 -24.20
C TYR A 2 23.14 -78.69 -23.68
N ASN A 3 22.96 -77.57 -24.35
CA ASN A 3 23.52 -76.25 -23.96
C ASN A 3 22.52 -75.53 -23.05
N LEU A 4 22.76 -75.55 -21.76
CA LEU A 4 21.89 -74.96 -20.71
C LEU A 4 22.52 -73.70 -20.03
N GLY A 5 23.31 -72.93 -20.81
CA GLY A 5 24.03 -71.79 -20.22
C GLY A 5 23.54 -70.38 -20.61
N GLY A 6 22.50 -70.29 -21.45
CA GLY A 6 22.13 -68.97 -22.04
C GLY A 6 21.08 -68.09 -21.33
N ASP A 7 20.23 -68.68 -20.49
CA ASP A 7 19.02 -67.96 -20.01
C ASP A 7 19.16 -67.29 -18.64
N LEU A 8 20.15 -67.65 -17.82
CA LEU A 8 20.31 -67.05 -16.47
C LEU A 8 21.01 -65.69 -16.46
N MET A 9 21.73 -65.34 -17.53
CA MET A 9 22.38 -64.02 -17.61
C MET A 9 21.50 -62.92 -18.18
N ARG A 10 20.35 -63.21 -18.76
CA ARG A 10 19.43 -62.21 -19.33
C ARG A 10 18.50 -61.60 -18.30
N GLN A 11 18.24 -62.25 -17.17
CA GLN A 11 17.32 -61.71 -16.14
C GLN A 11 18.01 -60.74 -15.14
N GLN A 12 19.32 -60.81 -14.97
CA GLN A 12 20.01 -59.90 -14.05
C GLN A 12 20.32 -58.52 -14.65
N ALA A 13 20.35 -58.38 -15.96
CA ALA A 13 20.66 -57.12 -16.64
C ALA A 13 19.47 -56.13 -16.72
N SER A 14 18.23 -56.58 -16.44
CA SER A 14 17.06 -55.75 -16.64
C SER A 14 16.60 -54.94 -15.39
N LEU A 15 17.07 -55.32 -14.21
CA LEU A 15 16.64 -54.69 -12.95
C LEU A 15 17.51 -53.51 -12.47
N LYS A 16 18.78 -53.49 -12.84
CA LYS A 16 19.70 -52.42 -12.41
C LYS A 16 19.48 -51.04 -13.03
N PRO A 17 19.14 -50.89 -14.33
CA PRO A 17 18.97 -49.56 -14.92
C PRO A 17 17.70 -48.83 -14.44
N LYS A 18 16.63 -49.55 -14.07
CA LYS A 18 15.38 -48.93 -13.62
C LYS A 18 15.50 -48.23 -12.25
N VAL A 19 16.28 -48.79 -11.33
CA VAL A 19 16.48 -48.20 -9.99
C VAL A 19 17.39 -46.97 -10.06
N ILE A 20 18.42 -47.04 -10.92
CA ILE A 20 19.34 -45.89 -11.14
C ILE A 20 18.61 -44.71 -11.81
N LEU A 21 17.71 -44.98 -12.77
CA LEU A 21 16.92 -43.96 -13.45
C LEU A 21 15.93 -43.27 -12.49
N LYS A 22 15.26 -44.00 -11.57
CA LYS A 22 14.39 -43.41 -10.59
C LYS A 22 15.15 -42.52 -9.59
N HIS A 23 16.33 -42.90 -9.16
CA HIS A 23 17.17 -42.10 -8.26
C HIS A 23 17.66 -40.82 -8.95
N ASN A 24 18.08 -40.90 -10.18
CA ASN A 24 18.55 -39.77 -10.97
C ASN A 24 17.42 -38.77 -11.27
N ILE A 25 16.19 -39.26 -11.57
CA ILE A 25 15.03 -38.38 -11.81
C ILE A 25 14.63 -37.66 -10.52
N ALA A 26 14.62 -38.32 -9.37
CA ALA A 26 14.30 -37.69 -8.09
C ALA A 26 15.35 -36.65 -7.65
N LEU A 27 16.64 -36.96 -7.88
CA LEU A 27 17.74 -36.02 -7.61
C LEU A 27 17.65 -34.77 -8.52
N ASN A 28 17.34 -34.98 -9.80
CA ASN A 28 17.23 -33.88 -10.76
C ASN A 28 16.05 -32.95 -10.45
N GLN A 29 14.90 -33.46 -10.01
CA GLN A 29 13.74 -32.61 -9.63
C GLN A 29 14.05 -31.76 -8.42
N LYS A 30 14.62 -32.35 -7.36
CA LYS A 30 15.00 -31.63 -6.16
C LYS A 30 16.08 -30.58 -6.43
N MET A 31 17.07 -30.94 -7.25
CA MET A 31 18.14 -30.03 -7.63
C MET A 31 17.62 -28.89 -8.52
N SER A 32 16.70 -29.19 -9.45
CA SER A 32 16.05 -28.18 -10.28
C SER A 32 15.21 -27.20 -9.46
N GLN A 33 14.48 -27.68 -8.45
CA GLN A 33 13.76 -26.80 -7.51
C GLN A 33 14.71 -25.90 -6.71
N GLN A 34 15.80 -26.45 -6.19
CA GLN A 34 16.79 -25.68 -5.45
C GLN A 34 17.43 -24.58 -6.31
N LEU A 35 17.83 -24.92 -7.54
CA LEU A 35 18.40 -23.96 -8.49
C LEU A 35 17.38 -22.87 -8.87
N ARG A 36 16.11 -23.22 -9.03
CA ARG A 36 15.05 -22.26 -9.31
C ARG A 36 14.85 -21.27 -8.16
N ILE A 37 14.84 -21.76 -6.91
CA ILE A 37 14.73 -20.88 -5.72
C ILE A 37 15.94 -19.94 -5.63
N LEU A 38 17.14 -20.44 -5.91
CA LEU A 38 18.37 -19.63 -5.89
C LEU A 38 18.45 -18.61 -7.05
N SER A 39 17.66 -18.78 -8.11
CA SER A 39 17.61 -17.84 -9.24
C SER A 39 16.58 -16.73 -9.08
N PHE A 40 15.74 -16.78 -8.06
CA PHE A 40 14.74 -15.74 -7.82
C PHE A 40 15.38 -14.43 -7.35
N ASN A 41 14.86 -13.33 -7.88
CA ASN A 41 15.09 -12.02 -7.27
C ASN A 41 14.24 -11.87 -6.00
N ASN A 42 14.45 -10.81 -5.21
CA ASN A 42 13.75 -10.61 -3.94
C ASN A 42 12.21 -10.61 -4.09
N ASN A 43 11.68 -9.97 -5.12
CA ASN A 43 10.22 -9.90 -5.34
C ASN A 43 9.63 -11.25 -5.79
N GLU A 44 10.37 -11.99 -6.60
CA GLU A 44 9.97 -13.34 -7.04
C GLU A 44 10.02 -14.33 -5.88
N LEU A 45 11.02 -14.21 -5.00
CA LEU A 45 11.15 -15.02 -3.80
C LEU A 45 10.01 -14.73 -2.81
N GLU A 46 9.67 -13.47 -2.59
CA GLU A 46 8.55 -13.06 -1.76
C GLU A 46 7.24 -13.65 -2.27
N SER A 47 6.94 -13.47 -3.55
CA SER A 47 5.74 -14.03 -4.19
C SER A 47 5.68 -15.56 -4.11
N PHE A 48 6.82 -16.23 -4.24
CA PHE A 48 6.93 -17.67 -4.10
C PHE A 48 6.65 -18.12 -2.67
N ILE A 49 7.20 -17.43 -1.67
CA ILE A 49 6.99 -17.72 -0.25
C ILE A 49 5.52 -17.51 0.15
N GLU A 50 4.89 -16.44 -0.33
CA GLU A 50 3.47 -16.19 -0.11
C GLU A 50 2.58 -17.25 -0.73
N GLN A 51 2.89 -17.68 -1.94
CA GLN A 51 2.14 -18.76 -2.59
C GLN A 51 2.33 -20.08 -1.84
N PHE A 52 3.55 -20.40 -1.44
CA PHE A 52 3.86 -21.60 -0.68
C PHE A 52 3.14 -21.65 0.66
N ALA A 53 3.04 -20.51 1.35
CA ALA A 53 2.32 -20.43 2.62
C ALA A 53 0.81 -20.54 2.46
N ARG A 54 0.25 -20.05 1.35
CA ARG A 54 -1.19 -20.24 1.02
C ARG A 54 -1.52 -21.71 0.73
N ASP A 55 -0.60 -22.42 0.10
CA ASP A 55 -0.80 -23.83 -0.25
C ASP A 55 -0.56 -24.77 0.95
N ASN A 56 0.12 -24.32 2.00
CA ASN A 56 0.46 -25.10 3.18
C ASN A 56 -0.19 -24.56 4.45
N ILE A 57 -1.20 -25.25 4.94
CA ILE A 57 -1.98 -24.88 6.14
C ILE A 57 -1.11 -24.73 7.40
N PHE A 58 0.04 -25.43 7.48
CA PHE A 58 0.92 -25.46 8.64
C PHE A 58 2.05 -24.42 8.57
N THR A 59 2.00 -23.49 7.64
CA THR A 59 3.02 -22.45 7.53
C THR A 59 2.44 -21.06 7.78
N LYS A 60 3.11 -20.31 8.65
CA LYS A 60 2.85 -18.88 8.90
C LYS A 60 3.96 -18.04 8.30
N ILE A 61 3.60 -16.92 7.72
CA ILE A 61 4.57 -15.92 7.28
C ILE A 61 4.76 -14.91 8.39
N LYS A 62 6.01 -14.69 8.80
CA LYS A 62 6.43 -13.55 9.60
C LYS A 62 7.31 -12.64 8.77
N TYR A 63 7.04 -11.36 8.80
CA TYR A 63 7.95 -10.36 8.28
C TYR A 63 8.85 -9.89 9.44
N LYS A 64 10.17 -9.84 9.19
CA LYS A 64 11.13 -9.30 10.15
C LYS A 64 11.02 -7.77 10.14
N THR A 65 9.97 -7.26 10.76
CA THR A 65 9.81 -5.82 10.96
C THR A 65 10.64 -5.40 12.16
N ASP A 66 11.88 -5.00 11.93
CA ASP A 66 12.73 -4.37 12.96
C ASP A 66 12.42 -2.87 13.15
N ASN A 67 11.33 -2.36 12.62
CA ASN A 67 10.81 -1.05 12.98
C ASN A 67 9.29 -1.04 12.84
N LYS A 68 8.65 -1.18 13.96
CA LYS A 68 7.27 -0.76 14.20
C LYS A 68 7.23 0.76 14.44
N ASP A 69 7.86 1.53 13.59
CA ASP A 69 7.65 2.97 13.58
C ASP A 69 7.60 3.37 12.10
N ASP A 70 6.49 3.96 11.73
CA ASP A 70 6.08 4.40 10.41
C ASP A 70 5.46 3.29 9.51
N SER A 71 4.39 2.66 9.97
CA SER A 71 3.26 2.49 9.04
C SER A 71 2.82 3.91 8.66
N ASN A 72 3.47 4.48 7.66
CA ASN A 72 3.01 5.71 7.03
C ASN A 72 1.65 5.34 6.43
N GLU A 73 0.60 5.47 7.25
CA GLU A 73 -0.78 5.39 6.79
C GLU A 73 -0.88 6.33 5.60
N THR A 74 -1.14 5.80 4.42
CA THR A 74 -1.23 6.66 3.25
C THR A 74 -2.46 7.55 3.40
N LEU A 75 -2.44 8.74 2.81
CA LEU A 75 -3.61 9.62 2.83
C LEU A 75 -4.86 8.89 2.31
N ILE A 76 -4.71 8.04 1.30
CA ILE A 76 -5.81 7.22 0.75
C ILE A 76 -6.37 6.27 1.82
N ASP A 77 -5.50 5.55 2.54
CA ASP A 77 -5.93 4.61 3.58
C ASP A 77 -6.67 5.33 4.72
N HIS A 78 -6.14 6.49 5.13
CA HIS A 78 -6.75 7.34 6.14
C HIS A 78 -8.15 7.81 5.73
N LEU A 79 -8.29 8.36 4.53
CA LEU A 79 -9.58 8.80 3.99
C LEU A 79 -10.57 7.63 3.84
N LEU A 80 -10.12 6.47 3.34
CA LEU A 80 -10.95 5.27 3.22
C LEU A 80 -11.42 4.76 4.57
N PHE A 81 -10.57 4.81 5.60
CA PHE A 81 -10.93 4.46 6.96
C PHE A 81 -12.02 5.40 7.51
N GLN A 82 -11.86 6.72 7.32
CA GLN A 82 -12.86 7.69 7.74
C GLN A 82 -14.22 7.46 7.06
N VAL A 83 -14.22 7.25 5.73
CA VAL A 83 -15.46 6.98 4.98
C VAL A 83 -16.14 5.68 5.45
N ASN A 84 -15.35 4.65 5.80
CA ASN A 84 -15.91 3.40 6.31
C ASN A 84 -16.56 3.58 7.68
N THR A 85 -15.94 4.38 8.55
CA THR A 85 -16.39 4.60 9.94
C THR A 85 -17.53 5.61 10.02
N ALA A 86 -17.53 6.61 9.12
CA ALA A 86 -18.58 7.66 9.10
C ALA A 86 -19.96 7.08 8.75
N ASN A 87 -21.00 7.76 9.22
CA ASN A 87 -22.40 7.33 9.05
C ASN A 87 -22.99 7.79 7.70
N PHE A 88 -22.28 7.52 6.59
CA PHE A 88 -22.79 7.78 5.25
C PHE A 88 -23.67 6.63 4.75
N ARG A 89 -24.59 6.92 3.81
CA ARG A 89 -25.36 5.88 3.11
C ARG A 89 -24.42 5.04 2.22
N LYS A 90 -24.75 3.79 1.98
CA LYS A 90 -23.92 2.86 1.20
C LYS A 90 -23.54 3.41 -0.18
N SER A 91 -24.48 4.04 -0.89
CA SER A 91 -24.23 4.69 -2.18
C SER A 91 -23.26 5.88 -2.08
N GLN A 92 -23.41 6.71 -1.05
CA GLN A 92 -22.50 7.82 -0.79
C GLN A 92 -21.09 7.33 -0.49
N LYS A 93 -20.94 6.29 0.36
CA LYS A 93 -19.63 5.68 0.64
C LYS A 93 -18.94 5.20 -0.63
N GLN A 94 -19.68 4.54 -1.51
CA GLN A 94 -19.12 4.06 -2.78
C GLN A 94 -18.64 5.21 -3.66
N LEU A 95 -19.42 6.29 -3.73
CA LEU A 95 -19.10 7.44 -4.54
C LEU A 95 -17.92 8.25 -3.99
N ILE A 96 -17.86 8.47 -2.67
CA ILE A 96 -16.71 9.13 -2.04
C ILE A 96 -15.43 8.29 -2.24
N LYS A 97 -15.49 6.97 -2.08
CA LYS A 97 -14.36 6.08 -2.37
C LYS A 97 -13.91 6.16 -3.83
N PHE A 98 -14.85 6.23 -4.75
CA PHE A 98 -14.56 6.42 -6.17
C PHE A 98 -13.80 7.74 -6.41
N LEU A 99 -14.15 8.83 -5.71
CA LEU A 99 -13.45 10.11 -5.81
C LEU A 99 -12.06 10.07 -5.16
N ILE A 100 -11.92 9.42 -4.00
CA ILE A 100 -10.62 9.25 -3.29
C ILE A 100 -9.57 8.59 -4.20
N LEU A 101 -9.97 7.56 -4.95
CA LEU A 101 -9.07 6.84 -5.85
C LEU A 101 -8.65 7.64 -7.10
N ARG A 102 -9.20 8.84 -7.30
CA ARG A 102 -8.90 9.76 -8.41
C ARG A 102 -8.17 11.02 -7.98
N LEU A 103 -7.83 11.11 -6.71
CA LEU A 103 -6.98 12.19 -6.22
C LEU A 103 -5.60 12.11 -6.87
N ASP A 104 -5.04 13.26 -7.19
CA ASP A 104 -3.66 13.36 -7.65
C ASP A 104 -2.67 13.25 -6.47
N GLU A 105 -1.38 13.28 -6.76
CA GLU A 105 -0.29 13.18 -5.76
C GLU A 105 -0.33 14.29 -4.70
N ASN A 106 -0.97 15.40 -5.00
CA ASN A 106 -1.14 16.54 -4.10
C ASN A 106 -2.53 16.59 -3.46
N GLY A 107 -3.34 15.53 -3.62
CA GLY A 107 -4.67 15.46 -3.05
C GLY A 107 -5.70 16.39 -3.72
N TYR A 108 -5.48 16.79 -4.98
CA TYR A 108 -6.47 17.52 -5.77
C TYR A 108 -7.31 16.57 -6.61
N LEU A 109 -8.53 17.00 -6.90
CA LEU A 109 -9.44 16.31 -7.82
C LEU A 109 -9.65 17.16 -9.06
N ASN A 110 -8.79 16.98 -10.06
CA ASN A 110 -8.72 17.81 -11.26
C ASN A 110 -9.78 17.46 -12.33
N GLU A 111 -10.48 16.33 -12.18
CA GLU A 111 -11.49 15.89 -13.12
C GLU A 111 -12.79 16.70 -12.94
N ALA A 112 -13.40 17.12 -14.07
CA ALA A 112 -14.66 17.84 -14.06
C ALA A 112 -15.82 16.94 -13.57
N ASP A 113 -16.77 17.51 -12.83
CA ASP A 113 -17.94 16.79 -12.28
C ASP A 113 -18.72 16.01 -13.36
N ILE A 114 -18.80 16.55 -14.58
CA ILE A 114 -19.49 15.90 -15.71
C ILE A 114 -18.76 14.60 -16.12
N GLN A 115 -17.43 14.61 -16.13
CA GLN A 115 -16.63 13.42 -16.48
C GLN A 115 -16.78 12.34 -15.40
N LEU A 116 -16.70 12.74 -14.14
CA LEU A 116 -16.91 11.86 -13.00
C LEU A 116 -18.32 11.25 -12.97
N ALA A 117 -19.34 12.04 -13.30
CA ALA A 117 -20.72 11.58 -13.40
C ALA A 117 -20.89 10.51 -14.49
N ASN A 118 -20.31 10.74 -15.67
CA ASN A 118 -20.37 9.79 -16.79
C ASN A 118 -19.63 8.47 -16.45
N GLN A 119 -18.50 8.54 -15.75
CA GLN A 119 -17.71 7.37 -15.41
C GLN A 119 -18.34 6.53 -14.28
N SER A 120 -19.02 7.19 -13.34
CA SER A 120 -19.69 6.53 -12.23
C SER A 120 -21.13 6.09 -12.53
N ASN A 121 -21.70 6.52 -13.66
CA ASN A 121 -23.13 6.40 -14.00
C ASN A 121 -24.06 7.04 -12.95
N GLU A 122 -23.61 8.10 -12.30
CA GLU A 122 -24.36 8.82 -11.26
C GLU A 122 -24.70 10.24 -11.74
N SER A 123 -25.60 10.91 -11.03
CA SER A 123 -25.95 12.29 -11.35
C SER A 123 -24.84 13.27 -10.96
N ILE A 124 -24.72 14.37 -11.69
CA ILE A 124 -23.78 15.46 -11.37
C ILE A 124 -24.00 15.99 -9.94
N GLU A 125 -25.26 16.03 -9.51
CA GLU A 125 -25.61 16.48 -8.15
C GLU A 125 -25.09 15.50 -7.07
N ALA A 126 -25.11 14.20 -7.36
CA ALA A 126 -24.56 13.18 -6.45
C ALA A 126 -23.02 13.31 -6.35
N ILE A 127 -22.34 13.57 -7.47
CA ILE A 127 -20.89 13.84 -7.51
C ILE A 127 -20.55 15.07 -6.69
N ARG A 128 -21.28 16.18 -6.89
CA ARG A 128 -21.04 17.42 -6.13
C ARG A 128 -21.21 17.23 -4.63
N LYS A 129 -22.24 16.50 -4.21
CA LYS A 129 -22.42 16.16 -2.78
C LYS A 129 -21.28 15.29 -2.25
N ALA A 130 -20.88 14.27 -3.02
CA ALA A 130 -19.78 13.40 -2.60
C ALA A 130 -18.44 14.16 -2.54
N ARG A 131 -18.20 15.11 -3.45
CA ARG A 131 -17.03 16.00 -3.42
C ARG A 131 -17.08 16.92 -2.19
N ASP A 132 -18.23 17.50 -1.91
CA ASP A 132 -18.41 18.35 -0.71
C ASP A 132 -18.13 17.57 0.57
N GLU A 133 -18.65 16.36 0.71
CA GLU A 133 -18.34 15.46 1.82
C GLU A 133 -16.84 15.11 1.89
N LEU A 134 -16.20 14.84 0.76
CA LEU A 134 -14.77 14.53 0.68
C LEU A 134 -13.91 15.70 1.17
N ILE A 135 -14.22 16.92 0.75
CA ILE A 135 -13.49 18.15 1.08
C ILE A 135 -13.52 18.43 2.61
N HIS A 136 -14.56 17.95 3.29
CA HIS A 136 -14.72 18.13 4.75
C HIS A 136 -14.17 16.96 5.58
N LEU A 137 -13.60 15.92 4.95
CA LEU A 137 -12.85 14.89 5.67
C LEU A 137 -11.51 15.45 6.20
N ASP A 138 -10.92 14.75 7.15
CA ASP A 138 -9.58 15.06 7.65
C ASP A 138 -8.50 14.37 6.78
N PRO A 139 -7.53 15.12 6.23
CA PRO A 139 -7.31 16.56 6.38
C PRO A 139 -8.21 17.42 5.48
N LEU A 140 -8.64 18.57 6.04
CA LEU A 140 -9.54 19.48 5.36
C LEU A 140 -9.00 20.02 4.04
N GLY A 141 -9.85 20.02 3.01
CA GLY A 141 -9.54 20.60 1.71
C GLY A 141 -8.90 19.64 0.73
N ILE A 142 -8.84 18.33 1.03
CA ILE A 142 -8.52 17.29 0.05
C ILE A 142 -9.69 17.12 -0.92
N GLY A 143 -9.39 16.94 -2.21
CA GLY A 143 -10.41 16.81 -3.26
C GLY A 143 -10.90 18.15 -3.85
N THR A 144 -10.28 19.27 -3.48
CA THR A 144 -10.48 20.58 -4.11
C THR A 144 -9.80 20.66 -5.48
N GLU A 145 -10.17 21.66 -6.30
CA GLU A 145 -9.61 21.86 -7.63
C GLU A 145 -8.40 22.80 -7.63
N SER A 146 -8.28 23.65 -6.60
CA SER A 146 -7.21 24.66 -6.51
C SER A 146 -6.75 24.89 -5.07
N LEU A 147 -5.55 25.48 -4.95
CA LEU A 147 -5.00 25.88 -3.65
C LEU A 147 -5.90 26.89 -2.95
N SER A 148 -6.47 27.86 -3.69
CA SER A 148 -7.38 28.87 -3.11
C SER A 148 -8.60 28.23 -2.50
N GLN A 149 -9.21 27.25 -3.17
CA GLN A 149 -10.35 26.50 -2.63
C GLN A 149 -9.97 25.70 -1.39
N ARG A 150 -8.82 25.03 -1.41
CA ARG A 150 -8.30 24.27 -0.25
C ARG A 150 -8.17 25.15 0.97
N LEU A 151 -7.47 26.26 0.83
CA LEU A 151 -7.29 27.22 1.92
C LEU A 151 -8.59 27.87 2.34
N LEU A 152 -9.53 28.10 1.42
CA LEU A 152 -10.85 28.63 1.73
C LEU A 152 -11.67 27.68 2.61
N VAL A 153 -11.62 26.38 2.35
CA VAL A 153 -12.30 25.36 3.18
C VAL A 153 -11.74 25.40 4.60
N GLN A 154 -10.41 25.41 4.74
CA GLN A 154 -9.77 25.52 6.07
C GLN A 154 -10.08 26.84 6.76
N ALA A 155 -10.18 27.95 6.02
CA ALA A 155 -10.54 29.25 6.54
C ALA A 155 -12.00 29.32 7.02
N LYS A 156 -12.92 28.59 6.37
CA LYS A 156 -14.33 28.52 6.74
C LYS A 156 -14.56 27.67 8.00
N ASP A 157 -13.74 26.67 8.23
CA ASP A 157 -13.81 25.82 9.42
C ASP A 157 -13.37 26.57 10.70
N ARG A 158 -12.59 27.66 10.57
CA ARG A 158 -12.18 28.50 11.68
C ARG A 158 -13.27 29.51 12.04
N LEU A 159 -13.71 29.53 13.30
CA LEU A 159 -14.75 30.44 13.80
C LEU A 159 -14.36 31.91 13.61
N GLU A 160 -13.09 32.25 13.90
CA GLU A 160 -12.54 33.60 13.73
C GLU A 160 -11.42 33.58 12.70
N PHE A 161 -11.72 33.89 11.46
CA PHE A 161 -10.76 34.06 10.40
C PHE A 161 -10.89 35.45 9.75
N ASN A 162 -9.75 36.04 9.38
CA ASN A 162 -9.68 37.36 8.79
C ASN A 162 -10.58 37.48 7.55
N SER A 163 -11.51 38.46 7.55
CA SER A 163 -12.51 38.67 6.50
C SER A 163 -11.88 39.04 5.15
N VAL A 164 -10.79 39.83 5.17
CA VAL A 164 -10.05 40.21 3.96
C VAL A 164 -9.36 38.98 3.37
N ALA A 165 -8.70 38.18 4.20
CA ALA A 165 -8.08 36.93 3.77
C ALA A 165 -9.12 35.98 3.13
N ARG A 166 -10.29 35.84 3.73
CA ARG A 166 -11.39 35.03 3.17
C ARG A 166 -11.83 35.55 1.81
N SER A 167 -12.03 36.85 1.67
CA SER A 167 -12.41 37.47 0.37
C SER A 167 -11.33 37.28 -0.70
N ILE A 168 -10.07 37.34 -0.36
CA ILE A 168 -8.96 37.09 -1.28
C ILE A 168 -8.99 35.62 -1.78
N LEU A 169 -9.23 34.66 -0.88
CA LEU A 169 -9.35 33.24 -1.21
C LEU A 169 -10.60 32.96 -2.10
N GLU A 170 -11.73 33.59 -1.77
CA GLU A 170 -12.97 33.45 -2.55
C GLU A 170 -12.87 33.99 -3.99
N ASN A 171 -12.07 35.04 -4.19
CA ASN A 171 -11.84 35.65 -5.51
C ASN A 171 -10.62 35.07 -6.24
N ASP A 172 -10.00 34.02 -5.72
CA ASP A 172 -8.79 33.35 -6.29
C ASP A 172 -7.64 34.34 -6.55
N GLN A 173 -7.39 35.27 -5.62
CA GLN A 173 -6.44 36.36 -5.75
C GLN A 173 -5.10 36.06 -5.05
N LEU A 174 -4.79 34.81 -4.76
CA LEU A 174 -3.54 34.40 -4.08
C LEU A 174 -2.28 34.83 -4.83
N GLU A 175 -2.29 34.77 -6.17
CA GLU A 175 -1.15 35.18 -6.98
C GLU A 175 -0.82 36.66 -6.85
N ILE A 176 -1.84 37.51 -6.59
CA ILE A 176 -1.67 38.94 -6.39
C ILE A 176 -0.95 39.20 -5.06
N LEU A 177 -1.20 38.40 -4.03
CA LEU A 177 -0.52 38.50 -2.73
C LEU A 177 0.99 38.25 -2.84
N ALA A 178 1.41 37.35 -3.74
CA ALA A 178 2.81 37.05 -3.95
C ALA A 178 3.59 38.21 -4.59
N GLN A 179 2.90 39.22 -5.14
CA GLN A 179 3.48 40.37 -5.84
C GLN A 179 3.10 41.69 -5.20
N PRO A 180 3.89 42.21 -4.22
CA PRO A 180 3.55 43.46 -3.50
C PRO A 180 3.26 44.67 -4.39
N GLN A 181 3.88 44.71 -5.57
CA GLN A 181 3.63 45.77 -6.56
C GLN A 181 2.18 45.80 -7.07
N LYS A 182 1.52 44.65 -7.07
CA LYS A 182 0.12 44.51 -7.53
C LYS A 182 -0.92 44.72 -6.42
N TRP A 183 -0.51 44.91 -5.17
CA TRP A 183 -1.46 45.14 -4.07
C TRP A 183 -2.36 46.36 -4.28
N LYS A 184 -1.86 47.37 -5.03
CA LYS A 184 -2.66 48.54 -5.41
C LYS A 184 -3.89 48.20 -6.27
N THR A 185 -3.94 47.02 -6.87
CA THR A 185 -5.11 46.56 -7.63
C THR A 185 -6.18 45.95 -6.74
N LEU A 186 -5.84 45.63 -5.50
CA LEU A 186 -6.76 45.12 -4.50
C LEU A 186 -7.53 46.27 -3.86
N LYS A 187 -8.74 45.99 -3.39
CA LYS A 187 -9.66 47.00 -2.80
C LYS A 187 -9.29 47.39 -1.34
N TRP A 188 -8.30 46.74 -0.76
CA TRP A 188 -7.93 46.87 0.65
C TRP A 188 -6.65 47.67 0.83
N ARG A 189 -6.45 48.19 2.05
CA ARG A 189 -5.22 48.90 2.41
C ARG A 189 -4.05 47.92 2.60
N GLU A 190 -2.84 48.40 2.45
CA GLU A 190 -1.64 47.56 2.62
C GLU A 190 -1.55 46.88 3.99
N ASP A 191 -1.99 47.55 5.05
CA ASP A 191 -2.00 46.99 6.40
C ASP A 191 -2.96 45.79 6.49
N GLU A 192 -4.17 45.94 5.94
CA GLU A 192 -5.21 44.91 5.91
C GLU A 192 -4.74 43.70 5.08
N ILE A 193 -4.00 43.94 3.97
CA ILE A 193 -3.43 42.87 3.13
C ILE A 193 -2.35 42.12 3.90
N ARG A 194 -1.51 42.82 4.68
CA ARG A 194 -0.47 42.18 5.49
C ARG A 194 -1.08 41.30 6.57
N GLU A 195 -2.10 41.78 7.29
CA GLU A 195 -2.82 40.97 8.27
C GLU A 195 -3.49 39.74 7.63
N ALA A 196 -4.09 39.93 6.44
CA ALA A 196 -4.67 38.84 5.67
C ALA A 196 -3.62 37.80 5.25
N LEU A 197 -2.44 38.24 4.84
CA LEU A 197 -1.31 37.36 4.48
C LEU A 197 -0.86 36.53 5.67
N GLU A 198 -0.70 37.17 6.85
CA GLU A 198 -0.36 36.46 8.08
C GLU A 198 -1.43 35.43 8.46
N ALA A 199 -2.72 35.78 8.32
CA ALA A 199 -3.80 34.83 8.55
C ALA A 199 -3.74 33.64 7.58
N ILE A 200 -3.48 33.87 6.29
CA ILE A 200 -3.37 32.79 5.28
C ILE A 200 -2.17 31.88 5.58
N ARG A 201 -1.04 32.44 6.05
CA ARG A 201 0.14 31.66 6.43
C ARG A 201 -0.10 30.65 7.57
N THR A 202 -1.13 30.85 8.36
CA THR A 202 -1.49 29.90 9.43
C THR A 202 -2.25 28.68 8.92
N LEU A 203 -2.66 28.67 7.65
CA LEU A 203 -3.33 27.53 7.00
C LEU A 203 -2.29 26.56 6.45
N ASN A 204 -2.69 25.29 6.29
CA ASN A 204 -1.81 24.26 5.73
C ASN A 204 -2.05 24.12 4.22
N PRO A 205 -1.11 24.55 3.36
CA PRO A 205 -1.27 24.44 1.91
C PRO A 205 -1.07 23.02 1.37
N THR A 206 -0.38 22.16 2.12
CA THR A 206 0.00 20.80 1.70
C THR A 206 -0.29 19.78 2.81
N PRO A 207 -1.57 19.60 3.19
CA PRO A 207 -1.93 18.70 4.29
C PRO A 207 -1.64 17.22 3.97
N GLU A 208 -1.50 16.87 2.71
CA GLU A 208 -1.13 15.52 2.25
C GLU A 208 0.27 15.09 2.69
N ARG A 209 1.18 16.03 2.99
CA ARG A 209 2.56 15.72 3.39
C ARG A 209 2.68 15.10 4.78
N ASP A 210 1.68 15.31 5.61
CA ASP A 210 1.62 14.71 6.96
C ASP A 210 1.32 13.20 6.89
N TYR A 211 0.83 12.75 5.75
CA TYR A 211 0.61 11.34 5.42
C TYR A 211 1.68 10.90 4.42
N GLY A 212 2.16 9.69 4.52
CA GLY A 212 3.16 9.16 3.58
C GLY A 212 2.75 9.39 2.12
N ASN A 213 3.73 9.57 1.23
CA ASN A 213 3.47 9.92 -0.18
C ASN A 213 2.40 9.03 -0.80
N MET A 214 1.43 9.65 -1.49
CA MET A 214 0.36 8.96 -2.23
C MET A 214 0.88 8.05 -3.35
N THR A 215 1.98 8.42 -3.96
CA THR A 215 2.75 7.52 -4.83
C THR A 215 3.51 6.58 -3.94
N SER A 216 3.27 5.28 -4.10
CA SER A 216 4.21 4.29 -3.60
C SER A 216 5.58 4.69 -4.17
N ILE A 217 6.38 5.38 -3.36
CA ILE A 217 7.80 5.50 -3.67
C ILE A 217 8.21 4.05 -3.84
N GLN A 218 8.61 3.66 -5.04
CA GLN A 218 9.34 2.41 -5.20
C GLN A 218 10.62 2.60 -4.38
N TYR A 219 10.54 2.26 -3.09
CA TYR A 219 11.74 2.14 -2.28
C TYR A 219 12.56 1.06 -2.95
N ILE A 220 13.65 1.48 -3.56
CA ILE A 220 14.70 0.53 -3.90
C ILE A 220 15.23 0.08 -2.55
N ILE A 221 14.82 -1.11 -2.14
CA ILE A 221 15.37 -1.74 -0.93
C ILE A 221 16.81 -2.08 -1.29
N PRO A 222 17.80 -1.45 -0.65
CA PRO A 222 19.19 -1.74 -0.98
C PRO A 222 19.52 -3.16 -0.51
N ASP A 223 20.20 -3.95 -1.32
CA ASP A 223 20.66 -5.28 -0.93
C ASP A 223 21.74 -5.20 0.16
N LEU A 224 22.52 -4.12 0.15
CA LEU A 224 23.63 -3.88 1.06
C LEU A 224 23.65 -2.44 1.56
N ILE A 225 23.80 -2.25 2.85
CA ILE A 225 23.93 -0.94 3.50
C ILE A 225 25.35 -0.80 4.02
N PHE A 226 26.07 0.23 3.59
CA PHE A 226 27.41 0.58 4.08
C PHE A 226 27.28 1.72 5.09
N ASN A 227 27.55 1.45 6.35
CA ASN A 227 27.67 2.48 7.37
C ASN A 227 29.16 2.88 7.52
N ILE A 228 29.47 4.11 7.17
CA ILE A 228 30.82 4.66 7.28
C ILE A 228 30.87 5.52 8.54
N THR A 229 31.58 5.03 9.56
CA THR A 229 31.92 5.80 10.75
C THR A 229 33.43 6.11 10.70
N ASP A 230 33.91 7.17 11.35
CA ASP A 230 35.23 7.80 11.21
C ASP A 230 36.45 6.90 10.98
N ASN A 231 36.38 5.60 11.20
CA ASN A 231 37.48 4.66 10.95
C ASN A 231 37.03 3.21 10.69
N LYS A 232 35.74 2.96 10.48
CA LYS A 232 35.19 1.60 10.23
C LYS A 232 34.11 1.66 9.17
N ILE A 233 34.16 0.71 8.27
CA ILE A 233 33.09 0.44 7.30
C ILE A 233 32.36 -0.79 7.82
N GLU A 234 31.11 -0.62 8.25
CA GLU A 234 30.23 -1.73 8.59
C GLU A 234 29.34 -2.03 7.40
N LEU A 235 29.39 -3.27 6.94
CA LEU A 235 28.52 -3.80 5.91
C LEU A 235 27.35 -4.52 6.60
N LYS A 236 26.12 -4.05 6.31
CA LYS A 236 24.90 -4.73 6.72
C LYS A 236 24.16 -5.22 5.48
N SER A 237 23.79 -6.49 5.48
CA SER A 237 22.83 -7.00 4.48
C SER A 237 21.46 -6.47 4.83
N SER A 238 20.74 -5.95 3.87
CA SER A 238 19.35 -5.56 4.04
C SER A 238 18.47 -6.81 4.05
N GLU A 239 18.41 -7.50 5.18
CA GLU A 239 17.43 -8.57 5.43
C GLU A 239 16.03 -7.98 5.76
N LEU A 240 15.90 -6.67 5.67
CA LEU A 240 14.67 -5.93 5.88
C LEU A 240 13.64 -6.37 4.83
N ASN A 241 12.56 -6.97 5.29
CA ASN A 241 11.40 -7.42 4.54
C ASN A 241 11.46 -8.81 3.89
N MET A 242 12.48 -9.65 4.14
CA MET A 242 12.35 -11.05 3.73
C MET A 242 11.31 -11.76 4.62
N PRO A 243 10.25 -12.33 4.01
CA PRO A 243 9.29 -13.13 4.76
C PRO A 243 9.98 -14.37 5.32
N ILE A 244 9.77 -14.62 6.60
CA ILE A 244 10.27 -15.84 7.28
C ILE A 244 9.11 -16.82 7.34
N LEU A 245 9.33 -18.04 6.85
CA LEU A 245 8.38 -19.13 6.99
C LEU A 245 8.57 -19.78 8.37
N GLU A 246 7.52 -19.75 9.18
CA GLU A 246 7.46 -20.49 10.44
C GLU A 246 6.47 -21.64 10.33
N PHE A 247 6.81 -22.78 10.97
CA PHE A 247 5.91 -23.91 11.06
C PHE A 247 4.91 -23.67 12.20
N ASP A 248 3.61 -23.76 11.90
CA ASP A 248 2.53 -23.60 12.88
C ASP A 248 2.33 -24.87 13.70
N THR A 249 3.10 -24.98 14.78
CA THR A 249 3.03 -26.11 15.68
C THR A 249 1.68 -26.23 16.40
N GLU A 250 0.99 -25.12 16.66
CA GLU A 250 -0.32 -25.11 17.32
C GLU A 250 -1.41 -25.70 16.43
N GLN A 251 -1.45 -25.30 15.15
CA GLN A 251 -2.39 -25.88 14.19
C GLN A 251 -2.12 -27.37 13.94
N PHE A 252 -0.85 -27.75 13.88
CA PHE A 252 -0.47 -29.15 13.71
C PHE A 252 -0.93 -30.00 14.90
N GLN A 253 -0.75 -29.55 16.14
CA GLN A 253 -1.21 -30.23 17.34
C GLN A 253 -2.73 -30.33 17.42
N ASN A 254 -3.46 -29.26 17.10
CA ASN A 254 -4.92 -29.25 17.09
C ASN A 254 -5.53 -30.24 16.09
N ILE A 255 -4.88 -30.50 14.96
CA ILE A 255 -5.34 -31.47 13.98
C ILE A 255 -5.05 -32.89 14.45
N GLN A 256 -3.88 -33.15 15.06
CA GLN A 256 -3.57 -34.46 15.63
C GLN A 256 -4.54 -34.85 16.77
N GLU A 257 -4.90 -33.91 17.64
CA GLU A 257 -5.87 -34.18 18.71
C GLU A 257 -7.26 -34.50 18.16
N LYS A 258 -7.72 -33.80 17.13
CA LYS A 258 -9.03 -34.07 16.48
C LYS A 258 -9.05 -35.43 15.76
N ASP A 259 -7.95 -35.84 15.15
CA ASP A 259 -7.86 -37.15 14.49
C ASP A 259 -7.84 -38.30 15.50
N ILE A 260 -7.26 -38.10 16.69
CA ILE A 260 -7.27 -39.07 17.78
C ILE A 260 -8.68 -39.23 18.36
N ASP A 261 -9.40 -38.11 18.58
CA ASP A 261 -10.75 -38.11 19.06
C ASP A 261 -11.74 -38.77 18.08
N ASN A 262 -11.60 -38.52 16.78
CA ASN A 262 -12.40 -39.16 15.74
C ASN A 262 -12.13 -40.67 15.62
N THR A 263 -10.89 -41.11 15.88
CA THR A 263 -10.50 -42.52 15.84
C THR A 263 -11.04 -43.27 17.09
N SER A 264 -11.11 -42.62 18.24
CA SER A 264 -11.64 -43.16 19.48
C SER A 264 -13.16 -43.29 19.45
N MET A 265 -13.89 -42.38 18.76
CA MET A 265 -15.37 -42.48 18.58
C MET A 265 -15.79 -43.52 17.55
N SER A 266 -14.92 -43.95 16.64
CA SER A 266 -15.23 -45.00 15.65
C SER A 266 -15.02 -46.42 16.16
N LEU A 267 -14.47 -46.60 17.38
CA LEU A 267 -14.18 -47.88 18.00
C LEU A 267 -15.10 -48.18 19.22
N SER A 268 -16.08 -47.33 19.48
CA SER A 268 -17.15 -47.52 20.46
C SER A 268 -18.51 -47.74 19.73
#